data_139af4b1052901b5ad3d6e8e96c76c2a
#
_entry.id   139af4b1052901b5ad3d6e8e96c76c2a
#
_cell.length_a   1.000
_cell.length_b   1.000
_cell.length_c   1.000
_cell.angle_alpha   90.00
_cell.angle_beta   90.00
_cell.angle_gamma   90.00
#
_symmetry.space_group_name_H-M   'P 1'
#
loop_
_entity.id
_entity.type
_entity.pdbx_description
1 polymer ?
#
loop_
_entity_poly.entity_id
_entity_poly.type
_entity_poly.pdbx_seq_one_letter_code
_entity_poly.pdbx_strand_id
1 'polypeptide(L)'
;MLAQLIFAVVRFNARKGLAEAAVAESSPASVSPRKEKALRTGIRGETYAYWYLRRQGYTMVARNYTFPGLKGEIDMIGYDGPVLAFVEVKTRSLPSAGASGIALPSPENAVDPEKRRNLLRTAKQFLRTRRLEPIAHRFDVLAIETRVGSPPTVRLHKGAFRP
;
A
#
# COMPACT_ATOMS: atom_id res chain seq x y z
N MET A 1 8.69 -13.31 15.19
CA MET A 1 10.11 -13.44 14.78
C MET A 1 10.28 -13.44 13.25
N LEU A 2 9.69 -14.36 12.50
CA LEU A 2 9.85 -14.45 11.04
C LEU A 2 9.48 -13.16 10.28
N ALA A 3 8.34 -12.54 10.61
CA ALA A 3 7.90 -11.30 9.97
C ALA A 3 8.88 -10.12 10.18
N GLN A 4 9.55 -10.05 11.33
CA GLN A 4 10.56 -9.04 11.61
C GLN A 4 11.84 -9.26 10.77
N LEU A 5 12.25 -10.52 10.63
CA LEU A 5 13.42 -10.87 9.81
C LEU A 5 13.17 -10.54 8.33
N ILE A 6 12.02 -10.96 7.79
CA ILE A 6 11.66 -10.67 6.40
C ILE A 6 11.51 -9.17 6.17
N PHE A 7 10.92 -8.44 7.12
CA PHE A 7 10.85 -6.98 7.03
C PHE A 7 12.24 -6.35 6.98
N ALA A 8 13.20 -6.83 7.77
CA ALA A 8 14.57 -6.33 7.74
C ALA A 8 15.23 -6.56 6.37
N VAL A 9 15.02 -7.72 5.76
CA VAL A 9 15.51 -8.03 4.41
C VAL A 9 14.86 -7.13 3.35
N VAL A 10 13.54 -6.96 3.39
CA VAL A 10 12.82 -6.09 2.46
C VAL A 10 13.27 -4.63 2.60
N ARG A 11 13.47 -4.16 3.83
CA ARG A 11 13.98 -2.82 4.13
C ARG A 11 15.42 -2.63 3.62
N PHE A 12 16.27 -3.63 3.80
CA PHE A 12 17.63 -3.61 3.31
C PHE A 12 17.69 -3.57 1.77
N ASN A 13 16.88 -4.37 1.10
CA ASN A 13 16.78 -4.39 -0.36
C ASN A 13 16.20 -3.09 -0.91
N ALA A 14 15.19 -2.51 -0.26
CA ALA A 14 14.64 -1.20 -0.61
C ALA A 14 15.69 -0.09 -0.52
N ARG A 15 16.58 -0.17 0.51
CA ARG A 15 17.69 0.78 0.69
C ARG A 15 18.74 0.69 -0.42
N LYS A 16 19.04 -0.53 -0.88
CA LYS A 16 20.09 -0.76 -1.90
C LYS A 16 19.60 -0.68 -3.34
N GLY A 17 18.29 -0.52 -3.57
CA GLY A 17 17.74 -0.56 -4.93
C GLY A 17 17.81 -1.94 -5.60
N LEU A 18 18.21 -2.98 -4.87
CA LEU A 18 18.51 -4.32 -5.39
C LEU A 18 17.29 -5.19 -5.70
N ALA A 19 16.06 -4.64 -5.59
CA ALA A 19 14.85 -5.38 -5.99
C ALA A 19 14.66 -5.44 -7.53
N GLU A 20 15.68 -5.10 -8.31
CA GLU A 20 15.61 -5.07 -9.80
C GLU A 20 15.69 -6.45 -10.47
N ALA A 21 16.20 -7.45 -9.78
CA ALA A 21 16.50 -8.74 -10.41
C ALA A 21 15.36 -9.77 -10.43
N ALA A 22 14.25 -9.53 -9.72
CA ALA A 22 13.20 -10.56 -9.55
C ALA A 22 11.95 -10.38 -10.44
N VAL A 23 11.93 -9.42 -11.37
CA VAL A 23 10.75 -9.14 -12.24
C VAL A 23 11.16 -9.08 -13.72
N ALA A 24 12.15 -9.88 -14.13
CA ALA A 24 12.63 -9.87 -15.51
C ALA A 24 11.90 -10.83 -16.46
N GLU A 25 10.78 -11.44 -16.06
CA GLU A 25 10.02 -12.34 -16.94
C GLU A 25 8.54 -11.97 -17.00
N SER A 26 8.23 -11.05 -17.86
CA SER A 26 7.05 -10.86 -18.70
C SER A 26 6.91 -9.40 -19.12
N SER A 27 7.54 -9.04 -20.24
CA SER A 27 7.28 -7.78 -20.92
C SER A 27 6.03 -7.89 -21.77
N PRO A 28 4.95 -7.15 -21.48
CA PRO A 28 4.02 -6.79 -22.53
C PRO A 28 4.59 -5.59 -23.28
N ALA A 29 4.68 -5.72 -24.59
CA ALA A 29 5.07 -4.64 -25.51
C ALA A 29 4.25 -3.36 -25.24
N SER A 30 4.97 -2.19 -25.25
CA SER A 30 4.41 -0.82 -25.32
C SER A 30 4.03 -0.07 -24.04
N VAL A 31 4.66 -0.30 -22.91
CA VAL A 31 4.51 0.62 -21.75
C VAL A 31 5.63 1.65 -21.75
N SER A 32 5.30 2.96 -21.67
CA SER A 32 6.34 4.00 -21.63
C SER A 32 7.25 3.82 -20.39
N PRO A 33 8.56 4.15 -20.49
CA PRO A 33 9.51 3.99 -19.36
C PRO A 33 9.05 4.64 -18.06
N ARG A 34 8.29 5.74 -18.14
CA ARG A 34 7.71 6.43 -16.99
C ARG A 34 6.62 5.61 -16.30
N LYS A 35 5.74 4.96 -17.10
CA LYS A 35 4.67 4.09 -16.57
C LYS A 35 5.26 2.83 -15.95
N GLU A 36 6.28 2.25 -16.57
CA GLU A 36 6.97 1.07 -16.04
C GLU A 36 7.66 1.38 -14.72
N LYS A 37 8.36 2.50 -14.60
CA LYS A 37 8.97 2.95 -13.35
C LYS A 37 7.91 3.18 -12.26
N ALA A 38 6.77 3.78 -12.58
CA ALA A 38 5.69 4.01 -11.64
C ALA A 38 5.07 2.67 -11.17
N LEU A 39 4.86 1.72 -12.07
CA LEU A 39 4.36 0.39 -11.74
C LEU A 39 5.33 -0.37 -10.82
N ARG A 40 6.62 -0.38 -11.14
CA ARG A 40 7.66 -1.01 -10.31
C ARG A 40 7.73 -0.37 -8.92
N THR A 41 7.59 0.95 -8.82
CA THR A 41 7.56 1.67 -7.54
C THR A 41 6.34 1.28 -6.73
N GLY A 42 5.16 1.13 -7.35
CA GLY A 42 3.93 0.67 -6.72
C GLY A 42 4.08 -0.74 -6.13
N ILE A 43 4.50 -1.71 -6.94
CA ILE A 43 4.70 -3.11 -6.52
C ILE A 43 5.68 -3.21 -5.34
N ARG A 44 6.78 -2.46 -5.38
CA ARG A 44 7.74 -2.39 -4.27
C ARG A 44 7.14 -1.78 -3.02
N GLY A 45 6.35 -0.72 -3.18
CA GLY A 45 5.65 -0.06 -2.11
C GLY A 45 4.67 -0.99 -1.41
N GLU A 46 3.86 -1.72 -2.16
CA GLU A 46 2.90 -2.68 -1.62
C GLU A 46 3.59 -3.84 -0.89
N THR A 47 4.68 -4.38 -1.44
CA THR A 47 5.46 -5.42 -0.76
C THR A 47 6.06 -4.92 0.55
N TYR A 48 6.60 -3.70 0.56
CA TYR A 48 7.10 -3.07 1.77
C TYR A 48 5.98 -2.84 2.79
N ALA A 49 4.83 -2.32 2.34
CA ALA A 49 3.65 -2.06 3.16
C ALA A 49 3.14 -3.35 3.83
N TYR A 50 3.06 -4.45 3.08
CA TYR A 50 2.65 -5.75 3.62
C TYR A 50 3.51 -6.16 4.82
N TRP A 51 4.82 -6.13 4.68
CA TRP A 51 5.72 -6.54 5.76
C TRP A 51 5.78 -5.52 6.89
N TYR A 52 5.61 -4.24 6.58
CA TYR A 52 5.48 -3.19 7.59
C TYR A 52 4.25 -3.43 8.48
N LEU A 53 3.07 -3.64 7.89
CA LEU A 53 1.83 -3.91 8.62
C LEU A 53 1.93 -5.21 9.46
N ARG A 54 2.50 -6.27 8.88
CA ARG A 54 2.77 -7.52 9.62
C ARG A 54 3.65 -7.27 10.85
N ARG A 55 4.65 -6.43 10.74
CA ARG A 55 5.51 -6.05 11.86
C ARG A 55 4.76 -5.23 12.91
N GLN A 56 3.77 -4.43 12.49
CA GLN A 56 2.90 -3.66 13.40
C GLN A 56 1.82 -4.54 14.07
N GLY A 57 1.81 -5.85 13.83
CA GLY A 57 0.87 -6.78 14.44
C GLY A 57 -0.39 -7.06 13.63
N TYR A 58 -0.49 -6.54 12.40
CA TYR A 58 -1.63 -6.84 11.54
C TYR A 58 -1.65 -8.31 11.10
N THR A 59 -2.82 -8.93 11.17
CA THR A 59 -3.08 -10.23 10.55
C THR A 59 -3.67 -10.00 9.16
N MET A 60 -2.85 -10.25 8.12
CA MET A 60 -3.24 -9.97 6.73
C MET A 60 -4.25 -11.00 6.21
N VAL A 61 -5.30 -10.52 5.56
CA VAL A 61 -6.42 -11.31 5.01
C VAL A 61 -6.37 -11.37 3.49
N ALA A 62 -6.13 -10.23 2.83
CA ALA A 62 -6.04 -10.16 1.37
C ALA A 62 -5.08 -9.04 0.93
N ARG A 63 -4.64 -9.15 -0.33
CA ARG A 63 -3.87 -8.13 -1.06
C ARG A 63 -4.50 -7.95 -2.42
N ASN A 64 -4.45 -6.72 -2.94
CA ASN A 64 -4.90 -6.37 -4.30
C ASN A 64 -6.31 -6.92 -4.57
N TYR A 65 -7.21 -6.70 -3.57
CA TYR A 65 -8.55 -7.23 -3.64
C TYR A 65 -9.41 -6.44 -4.59
N THR A 66 -9.95 -7.12 -5.58
CA THR A 66 -10.93 -6.60 -6.54
C THR A 66 -12.21 -7.42 -6.46
N PHE A 67 -13.32 -6.86 -6.94
CA PHE A 67 -14.57 -7.56 -7.07
C PHE A 67 -15.11 -7.42 -8.50
N PRO A 68 -15.55 -8.50 -9.17
CA PRO A 68 -16.10 -8.44 -10.51
C PRO A 68 -17.25 -7.42 -10.62
N GLY A 69 -17.20 -6.57 -11.64
CA GLY A 69 -18.21 -5.52 -11.86
C GLY A 69 -18.02 -4.24 -11.05
N LEU A 70 -17.04 -4.15 -10.15
CA LEU A 70 -16.68 -2.92 -9.45
C LEU A 70 -15.35 -2.34 -9.95
N LYS A 71 -15.33 -1.00 -10.12
CA LYS A 71 -14.11 -0.25 -10.41
C LYS A 71 -13.44 0.11 -9.09
N GLY A 72 -12.64 -0.77 -8.53
CA GLY A 72 -11.92 -0.47 -7.29
C GLY A 72 -11.08 -1.65 -6.86
N GLU A 73 -9.88 -1.35 -6.41
CA GLU A 73 -8.94 -2.27 -5.82
C GLU A 73 -8.62 -1.79 -4.42
N ILE A 74 -8.54 -2.72 -3.47
CA ILE A 74 -8.06 -2.46 -2.12
C ILE A 74 -6.68 -3.09 -2.02
N ASP A 75 -5.66 -2.27 -1.80
CA ASP A 75 -4.27 -2.73 -1.81
C ASP A 75 -4.03 -3.78 -0.73
N MET A 76 -4.59 -3.59 0.48
CA MET A 76 -4.47 -4.56 1.57
C MET A 76 -5.68 -4.59 2.48
N ILE A 77 -6.00 -5.78 2.96
CA ILE A 77 -7.02 -6.03 3.97
C ILE A 77 -6.39 -6.84 5.09
N GLY A 78 -6.55 -6.39 6.33
CA GLY A 78 -5.98 -7.08 7.49
C GLY A 78 -6.64 -6.66 8.79
N TYR A 79 -6.51 -7.50 9.81
CA TYR A 79 -6.97 -7.20 11.16
C TYR A 79 -5.89 -6.49 11.95
N ASP A 80 -6.25 -5.39 12.62
CA ASP A 80 -5.49 -4.72 13.66
C ASP A 80 -6.24 -4.94 14.99
N GLY A 81 -5.84 -5.97 15.72
CA GLY A 81 -6.65 -6.49 16.81
C GLY A 81 -8.04 -6.94 16.33
N PRO A 82 -9.15 -6.44 16.92
CA PRO A 82 -10.51 -6.80 16.51
C PRO A 82 -11.04 -6.01 15.31
N VAL A 83 -10.32 -5.00 14.83
CA VAL A 83 -10.78 -4.09 13.79
C VAL A 83 -10.25 -4.53 12.42
N LEU A 84 -11.15 -4.69 11.45
CA LEU A 84 -10.78 -4.95 10.06
C LEU A 84 -10.36 -3.65 9.38
N ALA A 85 -9.11 -3.56 8.94
CA ALA A 85 -8.56 -2.40 8.24
C ALA A 85 -8.51 -2.65 6.74
N PHE A 86 -9.08 -1.74 5.96
CA PHE A 86 -8.91 -1.61 4.53
C PHE A 86 -7.84 -0.56 4.28
N VAL A 87 -6.69 -0.96 3.74
CA VAL A 87 -5.50 -0.10 3.66
C VAL A 87 -5.20 0.25 2.21
N GLU A 88 -5.12 1.54 1.95
CA GLU A 88 -4.61 2.13 0.72
C GLU A 88 -3.13 2.46 0.87
N VAL A 89 -2.30 2.05 -0.07
CA VAL A 89 -0.85 2.28 -0.07
C VAL A 89 -0.49 3.40 -1.04
N LYS A 90 0.18 4.43 -0.56
CA LYS A 90 0.68 5.54 -1.37
C LYS A 90 2.19 5.56 -1.33
N THR A 91 2.83 5.24 -2.44
CA THR A 91 4.29 5.29 -2.58
C THR A 91 4.72 6.48 -3.41
N ARG A 92 5.68 7.25 -2.90
CA ARG A 92 6.30 8.37 -3.59
C ARG A 92 7.82 8.24 -3.54
N SER A 93 8.46 8.39 -4.71
CA SER A 93 9.91 8.54 -4.80
C SER A 93 10.25 10.03 -4.77
N LEU A 94 11.08 10.42 -3.82
CA LEU A 94 11.58 11.80 -3.70
C LEU A 94 12.96 11.91 -4.34
N PRO A 95 13.30 13.06 -4.94
CA PRO A 95 14.65 13.33 -5.40
C PRO A 95 15.68 13.22 -4.27
N SER A 96 16.96 13.06 -4.61
CA SER A 96 18.07 13.08 -3.66
C SER A 96 18.09 14.39 -2.86
N ALA A 97 18.69 14.37 -1.67
CA ALA A 97 18.71 15.48 -0.72
C ALA A 97 19.06 16.83 -1.36
N GLY A 98 18.18 17.83 -1.18
CA GLY A 98 18.31 19.18 -1.75
C GLY A 98 17.02 19.74 -2.33
N ALA A 99 16.10 18.93 -2.77
CA ALA A 99 14.77 19.39 -3.16
C ALA A 99 13.92 19.55 -1.89
N SER A 100 13.60 20.78 -1.57
CA SER A 100 12.77 21.20 -0.44
C SER A 100 11.53 20.32 -0.30
N GLY A 101 11.29 19.89 0.94
CA GLY A 101 10.25 18.96 1.27
C GLY A 101 8.87 19.35 0.74
N ILE A 102 8.44 18.68 -0.30
CA ILE A 102 7.02 18.66 -0.62
C ILE A 102 6.39 17.85 0.50
N ALA A 103 5.71 18.53 1.42
CA ALA A 103 4.93 17.88 2.44
C ALA A 103 4.01 16.86 1.77
N LEU A 104 3.97 15.64 2.31
CA LEU A 104 2.96 14.69 1.86
C LEU A 104 1.58 15.36 2.02
N PRO A 105 0.69 15.23 1.04
CA PRO A 105 -0.70 15.64 1.24
C PRO A 105 -1.20 15.04 2.55
N SER A 106 -2.05 15.76 3.25
CA SER A 106 -2.71 15.21 4.43
C SER A 106 -3.41 13.89 4.05
N PRO A 107 -3.56 12.93 4.97
CA PRO A 107 -4.18 11.64 4.69
C PRO A 107 -5.55 11.75 4.02
N GLU A 108 -6.28 12.80 4.39
CA GLU A 108 -7.60 13.12 3.83
C GLU A 108 -7.53 13.51 2.34
N ASN A 109 -6.41 14.12 1.92
CA ASN A 109 -6.15 14.52 0.54
C ASN A 109 -5.35 13.45 -0.26
N ALA A 110 -4.90 12.38 0.40
CA ALA A 110 -4.12 11.33 -0.24
C ALA A 110 -4.96 10.40 -1.13
N VAL A 111 -6.29 10.37 -0.91
CA VAL A 111 -7.22 9.55 -1.68
C VAL A 111 -8.27 10.47 -2.30
N ASP A 112 -8.29 10.56 -3.63
CA ASP A 112 -9.26 11.38 -4.33
C ASP A 112 -10.71 10.88 -4.10
N PRO A 113 -11.74 11.75 -4.26
CA PRO A 113 -13.12 11.39 -3.96
C PRO A 113 -13.65 10.21 -4.77
N GLU A 114 -13.24 10.05 -6.02
CA GLU A 114 -13.68 8.93 -6.85
C GLU A 114 -13.07 7.62 -6.35
N LYS A 115 -11.77 7.62 -6.09
CA LYS A 115 -11.09 6.45 -5.53
C LYS A 115 -11.67 6.07 -4.17
N ARG A 116 -11.98 7.05 -3.31
CA ARG A 116 -12.63 6.80 -2.02
C ARG A 116 -13.99 6.10 -2.20
N ARG A 117 -14.85 6.60 -3.10
CA ARG A 117 -16.14 5.94 -3.40
C ARG A 117 -15.95 4.50 -3.88
N ASN A 118 -14.96 4.25 -4.73
CA ASN A 118 -14.68 2.92 -5.24
C ASN A 118 -14.18 1.99 -4.13
N LEU A 119 -13.28 2.46 -3.26
CA LEU A 119 -12.81 1.71 -2.09
C LEU A 119 -13.97 1.33 -1.16
N LEU A 120 -14.86 2.28 -0.86
CA LEU A 120 -16.03 2.05 0.00
C LEU A 120 -16.97 0.97 -0.58
N ARG A 121 -17.24 1.01 -1.90
CA ARG A 121 -18.08 0.02 -2.58
C ARG A 121 -17.44 -1.37 -2.54
N THR A 122 -16.14 -1.45 -2.83
CA THR A 122 -15.39 -2.72 -2.84
C THR A 122 -15.28 -3.31 -1.43
N ALA A 123 -15.05 -2.48 -0.40
CA ALA A 123 -15.04 -2.90 0.99
C ALA A 123 -16.41 -3.41 1.46
N LYS A 124 -17.49 -2.70 1.13
CA LYS A 124 -18.85 -3.15 1.44
C LYS A 124 -19.13 -4.53 0.81
N GLN A 125 -18.72 -4.72 -0.43
CA GLN A 125 -18.90 -6.01 -1.10
C GLN A 125 -18.05 -7.11 -0.47
N PHE A 126 -16.82 -6.80 -0.05
CA PHE A 126 -15.97 -7.74 0.71
C PHE A 126 -16.66 -8.21 1.99
N LEU A 127 -17.18 -7.26 2.80
CA LEU A 127 -17.87 -7.56 4.05
C LEU A 127 -19.10 -8.45 3.81
N ARG A 128 -19.93 -8.13 2.83
CA ARG A 128 -21.13 -8.91 2.47
C ARG A 128 -20.79 -10.33 2.02
N THR A 129 -19.84 -10.47 1.09
CA THR A 129 -19.43 -11.76 0.53
C THR A 129 -18.84 -12.68 1.60
N ARG A 130 -18.13 -12.10 2.57
CA ARG A 130 -17.51 -12.85 3.68
C ARG A 130 -18.42 -12.99 4.90
N ARG A 131 -19.66 -12.47 4.85
CA ARG A 131 -20.62 -12.46 5.96
C ARG A 131 -20.03 -11.87 7.24
N LEU A 132 -19.29 -10.78 7.10
CA LEU A 132 -18.62 -10.09 8.19
C LEU A 132 -19.39 -8.86 8.70
N GLU A 133 -20.65 -8.71 8.36
CA GLU A 133 -21.53 -7.66 8.91
C GLU A 133 -22.23 -8.20 10.17
N PRO A 134 -22.23 -7.45 11.30
CA PRO A 134 -21.55 -6.19 11.56
C PRO A 134 -20.17 -6.38 12.21
N ILE A 135 -19.11 -6.01 11.54
CA ILE A 135 -17.77 -6.00 12.15
C ILE A 135 -17.22 -4.57 12.22
N ALA A 136 -16.49 -4.26 13.29
CA ALA A 136 -15.76 -3.00 13.38
C ALA A 136 -14.71 -2.93 12.26
N HIS A 137 -14.80 -1.92 11.41
CA HIS A 137 -13.87 -1.73 10.31
C HIS A 137 -13.51 -0.26 10.12
N ARG A 138 -12.38 0.00 9.47
CA ARG A 138 -11.90 1.35 9.16
C ARG A 138 -11.10 1.37 7.86
N PHE A 139 -10.86 2.57 7.36
CA PHE A 139 -10.03 2.83 6.20
C PHE A 139 -8.75 3.52 6.62
N ASP A 140 -7.62 2.89 6.32
CA ASP A 140 -6.28 3.39 6.65
C ASP A 140 -5.55 3.81 5.37
N VAL A 141 -4.64 4.78 5.49
CA VAL A 141 -3.71 5.16 4.42
C VAL A 141 -2.29 4.95 4.91
N LEU A 142 -1.52 4.16 4.17
CA LEU A 142 -0.11 3.93 4.43
C LEU A 142 0.73 4.69 3.39
N ALA A 143 1.34 5.78 3.81
CA ALA A 143 2.21 6.58 2.97
C ALA A 143 3.67 6.15 3.12
N ILE A 144 4.32 5.88 1.98
CA ILE A 144 5.72 5.46 1.90
C ILE A 144 6.49 6.46 1.04
N GLU A 145 7.49 7.10 1.62
CA GLU A 145 8.44 7.93 0.90
C GLU A 145 9.78 7.20 0.76
N THR A 146 10.25 7.11 -0.46
CA THR A 146 11.55 6.52 -0.76
C THR A 146 12.52 7.57 -1.28
N ARG A 147 13.76 7.52 -0.83
CA ARG A 147 14.88 8.32 -1.34
C ARG A 147 16.06 7.40 -1.66
N VAL A 148 16.78 7.74 -2.70
CA VAL A 148 18.01 7.00 -3.03
C VAL A 148 19.00 7.11 -1.86
N GLY A 149 19.55 5.98 -1.44
CA GLY A 149 20.54 5.91 -0.36
C GLY A 149 19.99 6.01 1.06
N SER A 150 18.68 6.20 1.24
CA SER A 150 18.05 6.32 2.56
C SER A 150 16.99 5.24 2.80
N PRO A 151 16.75 4.84 4.05
CA PRO A 151 15.61 4.00 4.38
C PRO A 151 14.30 4.68 4.02
N PRO A 152 13.27 3.93 3.60
CA PRO A 152 11.94 4.48 3.40
C PRO A 152 11.36 5.09 4.68
N THR A 153 10.74 6.26 4.56
CA THR A 153 9.93 6.87 5.63
C THR A 153 8.49 6.40 5.46
N VAL A 154 7.88 5.91 6.53
CA VAL A 154 6.52 5.36 6.51
C VAL A 154 5.65 6.07 7.53
N ARG A 155 4.45 6.43 7.11
CA ARG A 155 3.40 6.99 7.95
C ARG A 155 2.11 6.20 7.76
N LEU A 156 1.59 5.62 8.83
CA LEU A 156 0.31 4.92 8.84
C LEU A 156 -0.75 5.82 9.49
N HIS A 157 -1.73 6.21 8.70
CA HIS A 157 -2.87 7.02 9.12
C HIS A 157 -4.08 6.11 9.30
N LYS A 158 -4.35 5.74 10.55
CA LYS A 158 -5.50 4.91 10.92
C LYS A 158 -6.79 5.73 10.90
N GLY A 159 -7.84 5.20 10.26
CA GLY A 159 -9.11 5.91 10.15
C GLY A 159 -9.02 7.16 9.30
N ALA A 160 -8.23 7.14 8.23
CA ALA A 160 -7.96 8.28 7.37
C ALA A 160 -9.23 8.89 6.72
N PHE A 161 -10.27 8.08 6.55
CA PHE A 161 -11.60 8.54 6.13
C PHE A 161 -12.68 7.58 6.60
N ARG A 162 -13.92 8.08 6.60
CA ARG A 162 -15.12 7.33 6.98
C ARG A 162 -16.02 7.11 5.75
N PRO A 163 -16.90 6.08 5.80
CA PRO A 163 -17.96 5.89 4.80
C PRO A 163 -18.83 7.12 4.59
#